data_2e61f85bd82385d2eaa52e3757d00703
#
_entry.id   2e61f85bd82385d2eaa52e3757d00703
#
_cell.length_a   1.000
_cell.length_b   1.000
_cell.length_c   1.000
_cell.angle_alpha   90.00
_cell.angle_beta   90.00
_cell.angle_gamma   90.00
#
_symmetry.space_group_name_H-M   'P 1'
#
loop_
_entity.id
_entity.type
_entity.pdbx_description
1 polymer ?
#
loop_
_entity_poly.entity_id
_entity_poly.type
_entity_poly.pdbx_seq_one_letter_code
_entity_poly.pdbx_strand_id
1 'polypeptide(L)'
;MQQSNQNMENKNNDLTEIITQALNEMKMELGDNFDIDKVNLAELERRTGITRAKLRRIKSNGFIDKPHGLTGRKAEHTVLSGYTAVIDNLLSKSITNASLIHERIGELGYSGGLTSIKDYIAQHRDLIPAKRQVVAPQGSRGMRYQSAPGESYQMDWGFVTVEDDNGNEYKVACFAMICHCCGQRYIEFFPNAKQENLFIGMIHAFLFMGVPRHVLTDNMKSVVTGRDAQGHPIWQKDYEIFMGNLCFETKLCKPRHPFTKGAVERLVRFVKENFLPGRIFNELTDLNYEAIRWCNTQNNVYHRAVDCVPNDKHMSECMCHASVLENTHELSYYLCPERTISFDGFVSYEGRRFGVPYWYTEKTCRVMRDGYILYIYDSRASRVLVTHNVTWSRKDSFCKDQYATTQPEEYPTSPVNIRIKQIAPPEYDSGFSRFNFEEGMYNG
;
A
#
# COMPACT_ATOMS: atom_id res chain seq x y z
N MET A 1 32.14 -13.15 2.49
CA MET A 1 32.94 -13.07 3.73
C MET A 1 34.39 -13.41 3.57
N GLN A 2 34.79 -14.47 2.84
CA GLN A 2 36.20 -14.78 2.60
C GLN A 2 36.96 -13.71 1.79
N GLN A 3 36.34 -13.06 0.80
CA GLN A 3 36.97 -12.01 -0.01
C GLN A 3 37.22 -10.69 0.73
N SER A 4 36.38 -10.33 1.71
CA SER A 4 36.61 -9.11 2.51
C SER A 4 37.71 -9.26 3.56
N ASN A 5 37.88 -10.46 4.11
CA ASN A 5 38.99 -10.77 5.01
C ASN A 5 40.32 -10.87 4.25
N GLN A 6 40.33 -11.48 3.07
CA GLN A 6 41.54 -11.51 2.21
C GLN A 6 41.97 -10.10 1.74
N ASN A 7 41.00 -9.20 1.44
CA ASN A 7 41.34 -7.81 1.09
C ASN A 7 41.85 -6.96 2.26
N MET A 8 41.47 -7.26 3.50
CA MET A 8 42.01 -6.60 4.69
C MET A 8 43.37 -7.14 5.08
N GLU A 9 43.57 -8.45 4.99
CA GLU A 9 44.90 -9.08 5.22
C GLU A 9 45.94 -8.62 4.18
N ASN A 10 45.56 -8.54 2.90
CA ASN A 10 46.43 -8.00 1.85
C ASN A 10 46.78 -6.53 2.07
N LYS A 11 45.86 -5.66 2.54
CA LYS A 11 46.19 -4.26 2.83
C LYS A 11 47.09 -4.07 4.04
N ASN A 12 46.98 -4.92 5.05
CA ASN A 12 47.84 -4.85 6.25
C ASN A 12 49.23 -5.40 5.98
N ASN A 13 49.35 -6.44 5.15
CA ASN A 13 50.65 -6.94 4.70
C ASN A 13 51.38 -5.88 3.87
N ASP A 14 50.69 -5.19 2.97
CA ASP A 14 51.20 -4.12 2.14
C ASP A 14 51.79 -2.96 2.98
N LEU A 15 51.11 -2.52 4.03
CA LEU A 15 51.59 -1.45 4.91
C LEU A 15 52.81 -1.86 5.76
N THR A 16 52.84 -3.09 6.24
CA THR A 16 53.97 -3.63 7.00
C THR A 16 55.21 -3.76 6.10
N GLU A 17 55.03 -4.20 4.86
CA GLU A 17 56.08 -4.29 3.86
C GLU A 17 56.67 -2.92 3.51
N ILE A 18 55.83 -1.91 3.23
CA ILE A 18 56.25 -0.53 2.95
C ILE A 18 57.08 0.04 4.11
N ILE A 19 56.63 -0.14 5.34
CA ILE A 19 57.34 0.33 6.53
C ILE A 19 58.68 -0.41 6.70
N THR A 20 58.69 -1.72 6.51
CA THR A 20 59.91 -2.56 6.63
C THR A 20 60.92 -2.16 5.59
N GLN A 21 60.52 -1.90 4.34
CA GLN A 21 61.40 -1.43 3.28
C GLN A 21 62.04 -0.08 3.64
N ALA A 22 61.22 0.89 4.08
CA ALA A 22 61.72 2.22 4.47
C ALA A 22 62.67 2.16 5.69
N LEU A 23 62.41 1.26 6.66
CA LEU A 23 63.33 1.04 7.80
C LEU A 23 64.65 0.40 7.36
N ASN A 24 64.63 -0.51 6.40
CA ASN A 24 65.85 -1.12 5.85
C ASN A 24 66.71 -0.09 5.08
N GLU A 25 66.06 0.79 4.32
CA GLU A 25 66.72 1.91 3.65
C GLU A 25 67.42 2.84 4.66
N MET A 26 66.70 3.23 5.74
CA MET A 26 67.27 4.05 6.83
C MET A 26 68.41 3.34 7.55
N LYS A 27 68.33 2.02 7.72
CA LYS A 27 69.35 1.20 8.30
C LYS A 27 70.62 1.16 7.42
N MET A 28 70.46 1.06 6.10
CA MET A 28 71.60 1.11 5.16
C MET A 28 72.30 2.47 5.15
N GLU A 29 71.51 3.56 5.30
CA GLU A 29 72.09 4.93 5.33
C GLU A 29 72.81 5.26 6.63
N LEU A 30 72.30 4.80 7.78
CA LEU A 30 72.89 5.13 9.12
C LEU A 30 73.91 4.11 9.61
N GLY A 31 74.04 2.93 9.00
CA GLY A 31 74.94 1.87 9.37
C GLY A 31 74.80 1.47 10.84
N ASP A 32 75.98 1.41 11.54
CA ASP A 32 76.03 1.03 12.97
C ASP A 32 75.29 2.01 13.93
N ASN A 33 75.01 3.21 13.44
CA ASN A 33 74.27 4.22 14.24
C ASN A 33 72.71 4.06 14.17
N PHE A 34 72.19 3.06 13.44
CA PHE A 34 70.77 2.81 13.34
C PHE A 34 70.20 2.18 14.62
N ASP A 35 69.29 2.88 15.29
CA ASP A 35 68.60 2.39 16.45
C ASP A 35 67.10 2.43 16.14
N ILE A 36 66.46 1.25 16.10
CA ILE A 36 65.03 1.11 15.76
C ILE A 36 64.11 1.80 16.78
N ASP A 37 64.52 1.89 18.04
CA ASP A 37 63.79 2.56 19.09
C ASP A 37 63.84 4.09 19.00
N LYS A 38 64.86 4.63 18.32
CA LYS A 38 65.07 6.06 18.10
C LYS A 38 64.76 6.52 16.68
N VAL A 39 64.09 5.68 15.87
CA VAL A 39 63.69 6.02 14.51
C VAL A 39 62.93 7.33 14.47
N ASN A 40 63.35 8.24 13.60
CA ASN A 40 62.68 9.52 13.35
C ASN A 40 61.39 9.30 12.56
N LEU A 41 60.22 9.40 13.25
CA LEU A 41 58.92 9.18 12.64
C LEU A 41 58.56 10.26 11.60
N ALA A 42 59.18 11.45 11.63
CA ALA A 42 58.94 12.47 10.61
C ALA A 42 59.63 12.12 9.29
N GLU A 43 60.81 11.47 9.38
CA GLU A 43 61.50 10.95 8.20
C GLU A 43 60.77 9.72 7.64
N LEU A 44 60.33 8.83 8.51
CA LEU A 44 59.56 7.67 8.09
C LEU A 44 58.21 8.05 7.43
N GLU A 45 57.54 9.12 7.91
CA GLU A 45 56.35 9.69 7.27
C GLU A 45 56.67 10.19 5.86
N ARG A 46 57.77 10.90 5.66
CA ARG A 46 58.21 11.40 4.34
C ARG A 46 58.46 10.26 3.35
N ARG A 47 59.08 9.16 3.78
CA ARG A 47 59.42 8.01 2.93
C ARG A 47 58.20 7.11 2.62
N THR A 48 57.32 6.92 3.59
CA THR A 48 56.17 5.97 3.44
C THR A 48 54.87 6.64 3.08
N GLY A 49 54.73 7.97 3.25
CA GLY A 49 53.43 8.67 3.13
C GLY A 49 52.42 8.35 4.25
N ILE A 50 52.83 7.56 5.27
CA ILE A 50 51.98 7.17 6.38
C ILE A 50 52.04 8.22 7.49
N THR A 51 50.89 8.70 7.97
CA THR A 51 50.84 9.75 9.00
C THR A 51 51.55 9.37 10.29
N ARG A 52 52.19 10.33 10.94
CA ARG A 52 52.92 10.11 12.21
C ARG A 52 52.08 9.50 13.32
N ALA A 53 50.79 9.85 13.37
CA ALA A 53 49.88 9.28 14.34
C ALA A 53 49.72 7.75 14.14
N LYS A 54 49.60 7.30 12.87
CA LYS A 54 49.53 5.88 12.53
C LYS A 54 50.90 5.19 12.77
N LEU A 55 51.98 5.82 12.40
CA LEU A 55 53.33 5.29 12.64
C LEU A 55 53.66 5.13 14.14
N ARG A 56 53.20 6.05 15.04
CA ARG A 56 53.34 5.89 16.50
C ARG A 56 52.66 4.62 16.99
N ARG A 57 51.42 4.37 16.51
CA ARG A 57 50.68 3.16 16.88
C ARG A 57 51.35 1.89 16.38
N ILE A 58 51.90 1.93 15.16
CA ILE A 58 52.58 0.78 14.56
C ILE A 58 53.92 0.54 15.25
N LYS A 59 54.66 1.62 15.61
CA LYS A 59 55.94 1.54 16.38
C LYS A 59 55.75 0.83 17.73
N SER A 60 54.65 1.12 18.46
CA SER A 60 54.35 0.42 19.73
C SER A 60 54.09 -1.08 19.57
N ASN A 61 53.85 -1.55 18.35
CA ASN A 61 53.68 -2.96 18.00
C ASN A 61 54.91 -3.55 17.25
N GLY A 62 56.08 -2.93 17.37
CA GLY A 62 57.29 -3.40 16.69
C GLY A 62 57.28 -3.20 15.18
N PHE A 63 56.63 -2.13 14.69
CA PHE A 63 56.45 -1.79 13.28
C PHE A 63 55.59 -2.80 12.47
N ILE A 64 54.76 -3.56 13.14
CA ILE A 64 53.78 -4.47 12.52
C ILE A 64 52.40 -3.85 12.66
N ASP A 65 51.70 -3.64 11.54
CA ASP A 65 50.30 -3.14 11.57
C ASP A 65 49.37 -4.31 11.92
N LYS A 66 49.10 -4.48 13.21
CA LYS A 66 48.16 -5.47 13.70
C LYS A 66 46.74 -4.93 13.62
N PRO A 67 45.77 -5.73 13.13
CA PRO A 67 44.38 -5.32 13.16
C PRO A 67 43.93 -5.06 14.62
N HIS A 68 43.02 -4.09 14.79
CA HIS A 68 42.46 -3.79 16.11
C HIS A 68 41.83 -5.05 16.70
N GLY A 69 42.07 -5.37 17.98
CA GLY A 69 41.63 -6.62 18.62
C GLY A 69 40.14 -6.85 18.64
N LEU A 70 39.33 -5.83 18.30
CA LEU A 70 37.86 -5.94 18.11
C LEU A 70 37.47 -6.11 16.63
N THR A 71 38.44 -6.09 15.69
CA THR A 71 38.14 -6.28 14.27
C THR A 71 37.63 -7.69 14.02
N GLY A 72 36.42 -7.83 13.47
CA GLY A 72 35.78 -9.11 13.20
C GLY A 72 35.00 -9.73 14.38
N ARG A 73 35.02 -9.10 15.56
CA ARG A 73 34.23 -9.57 16.71
C ARG A 73 32.78 -9.23 16.46
N LYS A 74 31.93 -10.26 16.34
CA LYS A 74 30.50 -10.09 16.27
C LYS A 74 29.94 -9.89 17.68
N ALA A 75 29.10 -8.87 17.88
CA ALA A 75 28.38 -8.73 19.13
C ALA A 75 27.36 -9.88 19.26
N GLU A 76 27.29 -10.50 20.43
CA GLU A 76 26.33 -11.56 20.73
C GLU A 76 24.87 -11.07 20.66
N HIS A 77 24.66 -9.82 21.05
CA HIS A 77 23.37 -9.13 20.97
C HIS A 77 23.51 -7.85 20.16
N THR A 78 22.61 -7.68 19.20
CA THR A 78 22.50 -6.45 18.40
C THR A 78 21.14 -5.80 18.68
N VAL A 79 20.94 -4.56 18.27
CA VAL A 79 19.63 -3.88 18.35
C VAL A 79 18.53 -4.61 17.59
N LEU A 80 18.89 -5.54 16.67
CA LEU A 80 17.97 -6.39 15.93
C LEU A 80 17.68 -7.72 16.62
N SER A 81 18.36 -8.02 17.75
CA SER A 81 18.09 -9.25 18.50
C SER A 81 16.62 -9.30 18.95
N GLY A 82 15.92 -10.38 18.63
CA GLY A 82 14.47 -10.53 18.86
C GLY A 82 13.60 -10.20 17.64
N TYR A 83 14.11 -9.46 16.64
CA TYR A 83 13.37 -9.11 15.42
C TYR A 83 13.84 -9.86 14.18
N THR A 84 14.97 -10.57 14.27
CA THR A 84 15.60 -11.27 13.13
C THR A 84 14.67 -12.26 12.47
N ALA A 85 13.91 -13.05 13.23
CA ALA A 85 12.98 -14.03 12.68
C ALA A 85 11.88 -13.36 11.82
N VAL A 86 11.40 -12.20 12.24
CA VAL A 86 10.41 -11.41 11.47
C VAL A 86 11.05 -10.87 10.19
N ILE A 87 12.28 -10.34 10.27
CA ILE A 87 13.01 -9.84 9.11
C ILE A 87 13.28 -10.98 8.11
N ASP A 88 13.74 -12.14 8.58
CA ASP A 88 14.02 -13.32 7.75
C ASP A 88 12.77 -13.83 7.02
N ASN A 89 11.63 -13.85 7.70
CA ASN A 89 10.34 -14.17 7.07
C ASN A 89 9.99 -13.17 5.97
N LEU A 90 10.19 -11.87 6.21
CA LEU A 90 9.93 -10.84 5.20
C LEU A 90 10.90 -10.99 4.00
N LEU A 91 12.17 -11.28 4.24
CA LEU A 91 13.17 -11.50 3.18
C LEU A 91 12.84 -12.73 2.34
N SER A 92 12.42 -13.84 2.96
CA SER A 92 11.99 -15.06 2.26
C SER A 92 10.78 -14.83 1.35
N LYS A 93 9.92 -13.88 1.70
CA LYS A 93 8.80 -13.40 0.86
C LYS A 93 9.24 -12.34 -0.17
N SER A 94 10.55 -12.17 -0.42
CA SER A 94 11.13 -11.17 -1.33
C SER A 94 10.90 -9.70 -0.93
N ILE A 95 10.55 -9.43 0.31
CA ILE A 95 10.34 -8.08 0.83
C ILE A 95 11.70 -7.52 1.28
N THR A 96 12.30 -6.67 0.45
CA THR A 96 13.65 -6.11 0.66
C THR A 96 13.65 -4.60 0.93
N ASN A 97 12.47 -3.98 1.04
CA ASN A 97 12.36 -2.56 1.34
C ASN A 97 12.66 -2.31 2.82
N ALA A 98 13.85 -1.78 3.11
CA ALA A 98 14.30 -1.55 4.49
C ALA A 98 13.38 -0.59 5.28
N SER A 99 12.76 0.40 4.63
CA SER A 99 11.82 1.32 5.29
C SER A 99 10.55 0.61 5.70
N LEU A 100 10.02 -0.28 4.85
CA LEU A 100 8.87 -1.10 5.16
C LEU A 100 9.17 -2.08 6.31
N ILE A 101 10.34 -2.76 6.26
CA ILE A 101 10.77 -3.65 7.34
C ILE A 101 10.90 -2.88 8.66
N HIS A 102 11.48 -1.67 8.63
CA HIS A 102 11.57 -0.79 9.80
C HIS A 102 10.20 -0.46 10.40
N GLU A 103 9.22 -0.10 9.55
CA GLU A 103 7.84 0.16 9.95
C GLU A 103 7.24 -1.07 10.64
N ARG A 104 7.36 -2.26 10.04
CA ARG A 104 6.78 -3.51 10.57
C ARG A 104 7.37 -3.95 11.91
N ILE A 105 8.71 -3.91 12.05
CA ILE A 105 9.33 -4.25 13.33
C ILE A 105 9.18 -3.12 14.36
N GLY A 106 8.99 -1.86 13.91
CA GLY A 106 8.63 -0.73 14.77
C GLY A 106 7.28 -0.93 15.47
N GLU A 107 6.28 -1.48 14.76
CA GLU A 107 4.99 -1.89 15.32
C GLU A 107 5.14 -2.95 16.44
N LEU A 108 6.24 -3.72 16.40
CA LEU A 108 6.61 -4.71 17.41
C LEU A 108 7.52 -4.15 18.52
N GLY A 109 7.80 -2.85 18.51
CA GLY A 109 8.59 -2.18 19.54
C GLY A 109 10.07 -1.93 19.19
N TYR A 110 10.49 -2.13 17.93
CA TYR A 110 11.85 -1.79 17.51
C TYR A 110 12.06 -0.27 17.48
N SER A 111 13.08 0.20 18.20
CA SER A 111 13.44 1.63 18.27
C SER A 111 14.80 1.96 17.62
N GLY A 112 15.42 0.98 16.97
CA GLY A 112 16.71 1.16 16.33
C GLY A 112 16.63 1.84 14.95
N GLY A 113 17.81 2.15 14.39
CA GLY A 113 17.92 2.89 13.13
C GLY A 113 17.73 2.02 11.88
N LEU A 114 17.32 2.68 10.79
CA LEU A 114 17.15 2.08 9.47
C LEU A 114 18.45 1.47 8.89
N THR A 115 19.61 2.01 9.28
CA THR A 115 20.94 1.54 8.82
C THR A 115 21.19 0.11 9.24
N SER A 116 20.87 -0.26 10.49
CA SER A 116 21.04 -1.63 10.99
C SER A 116 20.24 -2.64 10.19
N ILE A 117 19.03 -2.26 9.74
CA ILE A 117 18.19 -3.11 8.90
C ILE A 117 18.80 -3.25 7.50
N LYS A 118 19.28 -2.15 6.90
CA LYS A 118 19.95 -2.19 5.59
C LYS A 118 21.20 -3.10 5.62
N ASP A 119 21.98 -3.01 6.67
CA ASP A 119 23.16 -3.86 6.86
C ASP A 119 22.78 -5.32 7.04
N TYR A 120 21.72 -5.59 7.80
CA TYR A 120 21.18 -6.94 7.97
C TYR A 120 20.72 -7.53 6.62
N ILE A 121 19.92 -6.80 5.85
CA ILE A 121 19.46 -7.24 4.51
C ILE A 121 20.66 -7.51 3.58
N ALA A 122 21.69 -6.66 3.63
CA ALA A 122 22.88 -6.83 2.81
C ALA A 122 23.67 -8.10 3.17
N GLN A 123 23.66 -8.51 4.45
CA GLN A 123 24.33 -9.70 4.95
C GLN A 123 23.54 -10.99 4.70
N HIS A 124 22.21 -10.93 4.59
CA HIS A 124 21.30 -12.08 4.45
C HIS A 124 20.61 -12.11 3.09
N ARG A 125 21.34 -11.78 2.03
CA ARG A 125 20.81 -11.84 0.65
C ARG A 125 20.50 -13.25 0.16
N ASP A 126 21.07 -14.24 0.74
CA ASP A 126 20.81 -15.68 0.54
C ASP A 126 19.37 -16.08 0.89
N LEU A 127 18.72 -15.36 1.82
CA LEU A 127 17.33 -15.58 2.19
C LEU A 127 16.34 -15.04 1.14
N ILE A 128 16.81 -14.21 0.19
CA ILE A 128 15.96 -13.56 -0.79
C ILE A 128 15.83 -14.46 -2.02
N PRO A 129 14.61 -14.92 -2.38
CA PRO A 129 14.40 -15.70 -3.60
C PRO A 129 14.89 -14.96 -4.85
N ALA A 130 15.51 -15.68 -5.77
CA ALA A 130 16.00 -15.11 -7.02
C ALA A 130 14.85 -14.48 -7.82
N LYS A 131 14.93 -13.19 -8.10
CA LYS A 131 13.95 -12.50 -8.95
C LYS A 131 14.04 -13.01 -10.39
N ARG A 132 12.88 -13.30 -11.00
CA ARG A 132 12.79 -13.55 -12.43
C ARG A 132 13.34 -12.34 -13.17
N GLN A 133 14.34 -12.55 -14.05
CA GLN A 133 14.87 -11.47 -14.89
C GLN A 133 13.74 -10.93 -15.78
N VAL A 134 13.33 -9.70 -15.53
CA VAL A 134 12.43 -8.95 -16.40
C VAL A 134 13.32 -8.21 -17.39
N VAL A 135 13.31 -8.64 -18.65
CA VAL A 135 13.98 -7.89 -19.72
C VAL A 135 13.23 -6.57 -19.87
N ALA A 136 13.92 -5.46 -19.62
CA ALA A 136 13.35 -4.13 -19.80
C ALA A 136 12.99 -3.93 -21.28
N PRO A 137 11.74 -3.54 -21.64
CA PRO A 137 11.38 -3.27 -23.02
C PRO A 137 12.23 -2.09 -23.54
N GLN A 138 12.88 -2.28 -24.67
CA GLN A 138 13.49 -1.19 -25.42
C GLN A 138 12.37 -0.35 -26.01
N GLY A 139 12.04 0.79 -25.40
CA GLY A 139 10.96 1.67 -25.81
C GLY A 139 11.44 3.06 -26.16
N SER A 140 10.69 3.74 -27.05
CA SER A 140 10.88 5.17 -27.36
C SER A 140 10.68 6.03 -26.10
N ARG A 141 11.47 7.07 -25.96
CA ARG A 141 11.37 8.05 -24.87
C ARG A 141 10.07 8.85 -25.05
N GLY A 142 9.15 8.75 -24.08
CA GLY A 142 7.92 9.54 -24.05
C GLY A 142 8.02 10.71 -23.07
N MET A 143 7.36 11.81 -23.40
CA MET A 143 7.18 12.94 -22.48
C MET A 143 6.18 12.54 -21.40
N ARG A 144 6.45 12.88 -20.12
CA ARG A 144 5.48 12.66 -19.05
C ARG A 144 4.26 13.55 -19.27
N TYR A 145 3.10 12.92 -19.24
CA TYR A 145 1.84 13.67 -19.26
C TYR A 145 1.72 14.48 -17.97
N GLN A 146 1.41 15.76 -18.08
CA GLN A 146 1.08 16.65 -16.98
C GLN A 146 -0.36 17.14 -17.18
N SER A 147 -1.11 17.26 -16.10
CA SER A 147 -2.46 17.83 -16.12
C SER A 147 -2.52 19.07 -15.22
N ALA A 148 -3.45 19.97 -15.54
CA ALA A 148 -3.76 21.08 -14.66
C ALA A 148 -4.37 20.59 -13.32
N PRO A 149 -4.34 21.40 -12.26
CA PRO A 149 -4.98 21.08 -11.00
C PRO A 149 -6.47 20.72 -11.18
N GLY A 150 -6.93 19.64 -10.53
CA GLY A 150 -8.31 19.16 -10.60
C GLY A 150 -8.78 18.64 -11.97
N GLU A 151 -7.91 18.67 -12.99
CA GLU A 151 -8.31 18.33 -14.36
C GLU A 151 -8.46 16.82 -14.56
N SER A 152 -7.49 16.01 -14.14
CA SER A 152 -7.44 14.60 -14.54
C SER A 152 -6.99 13.69 -13.42
N TYR A 153 -7.79 12.64 -13.16
CA TYR A 153 -7.41 11.50 -12.32
C TYR A 153 -7.24 10.25 -13.18
N GLN A 154 -6.34 9.37 -12.77
CA GLN A 154 -6.18 8.05 -13.38
C GLN A 154 -6.77 7.00 -12.46
N MET A 155 -7.47 6.03 -13.05
CA MET A 155 -8.11 4.92 -12.35
C MET A 155 -7.69 3.58 -12.96
N ASP A 156 -7.48 2.58 -12.11
CA ASP A 156 -7.21 1.20 -12.52
C ASP A 156 -7.64 0.19 -11.47
N TRP A 157 -7.79 -1.06 -11.92
CA TRP A 157 -7.92 -2.23 -11.06
C TRP A 157 -6.61 -3.00 -10.95
N GLY A 158 -6.25 -3.35 -9.72
CA GLY A 158 -5.19 -4.32 -9.42
C GLY A 158 -5.79 -5.57 -8.78
N PHE A 159 -5.32 -6.76 -9.17
CA PHE A 159 -5.70 -7.98 -8.47
C PHE A 159 -4.56 -8.41 -7.56
N VAL A 160 -4.90 -8.70 -6.31
CA VAL A 160 -3.95 -9.05 -5.25
C VAL A 160 -4.47 -10.22 -4.45
N THR A 161 -3.56 -10.93 -3.78
CA THR A 161 -3.87 -11.97 -2.80
C THR A 161 -3.51 -11.43 -1.42
N VAL A 162 -4.41 -11.60 -0.47
CA VAL A 162 -4.24 -11.26 0.95
C VAL A 162 -4.37 -12.52 1.78
N GLU A 163 -3.74 -12.54 2.96
CA GLU A 163 -3.68 -13.69 3.87
C GLU A 163 -4.37 -13.32 5.19
N ASP A 164 -5.10 -14.26 5.77
CA ASP A 164 -5.67 -14.14 7.11
C ASP A 164 -4.76 -14.74 8.20
N ASP A 165 -5.14 -14.60 9.47
CA ASP A 165 -4.41 -15.13 10.63
C ASP A 165 -4.23 -16.66 10.58
N ASN A 166 -5.05 -17.37 9.82
CA ASN A 166 -5.02 -18.82 9.68
C ASN A 166 -4.19 -19.26 8.46
N GLY A 167 -3.60 -18.30 7.72
CA GLY A 167 -2.85 -18.55 6.49
C GLY A 167 -3.71 -18.86 5.27
N ASN A 168 -5.03 -18.56 5.31
CA ASN A 168 -5.86 -18.68 4.13
C ASN A 168 -5.66 -17.51 3.20
N GLU A 169 -5.57 -17.79 1.90
CA GLU A 169 -5.40 -16.77 0.87
C GLU A 169 -6.73 -16.37 0.23
N TYR A 170 -6.94 -15.07 0.10
CA TYR A 170 -8.11 -14.47 -0.55
C TYR A 170 -7.68 -13.57 -1.71
N LYS A 171 -8.30 -13.77 -2.87
CA LYS A 171 -8.11 -12.89 -4.03
C LYS A 171 -9.10 -11.74 -3.96
N VAL A 172 -8.58 -10.52 -3.97
CA VAL A 172 -9.38 -9.29 -3.94
C VAL A 172 -8.98 -8.36 -5.08
N ALA A 173 -9.90 -7.50 -5.50
CA ALA A 173 -9.67 -6.47 -6.48
C ALA A 173 -9.35 -5.15 -5.75
N CYS A 174 -8.20 -4.55 -6.06
CA CYS A 174 -7.80 -3.25 -5.57
C CYS A 174 -8.24 -2.18 -6.58
N PHE A 175 -9.18 -1.36 -6.23
CA PHE A 175 -9.47 -0.11 -6.92
C PHE A 175 -8.40 0.90 -6.57
N ALA A 176 -7.83 1.58 -7.55
CA ALA A 176 -6.80 2.58 -7.36
C ALA A 176 -7.11 3.83 -8.19
N MET A 177 -7.06 5.00 -7.56
CA MET A 177 -7.19 6.29 -8.22
C MET A 177 -6.07 7.23 -7.78
N ILE A 178 -5.56 8.03 -8.72
CA ILE A 178 -4.49 8.99 -8.45
C ILE A 178 -4.72 10.28 -9.22
N CYS A 179 -4.59 11.43 -8.55
CA CYS A 179 -4.57 12.74 -9.19
C CYS A 179 -3.29 12.91 -10.00
N HIS A 180 -3.42 13.32 -11.27
CA HIS A 180 -2.29 13.45 -12.17
C HIS A 180 -1.42 14.67 -11.89
N CYS A 181 -1.98 15.72 -11.29
CA CYS A 181 -1.28 16.95 -10.96
C CYS A 181 -0.44 16.83 -9.68
N CYS A 182 -1.07 16.47 -8.55
CA CYS A 182 -0.43 16.47 -7.23
C CYS A 182 0.00 15.10 -6.73
N GLY A 183 -0.48 14.00 -7.35
CA GLY A 183 -0.18 12.65 -6.91
C GLY A 183 -1.00 12.17 -5.71
N GLN A 184 -2.04 12.94 -5.29
CA GLN A 184 -3.03 12.48 -4.30
C GLN A 184 -3.58 11.13 -4.74
N ARG A 185 -3.64 10.16 -3.84
CA ARG A 185 -4.00 8.78 -4.15
C ARG A 185 -5.08 8.26 -3.23
N TYR A 186 -5.90 7.39 -3.79
CA TYR A 186 -6.93 6.63 -3.09
C TYR A 186 -6.87 5.18 -3.52
N ILE A 187 -6.97 4.25 -2.58
CA ILE A 187 -7.14 2.83 -2.85
C ILE A 187 -8.24 2.25 -1.97
N GLU A 188 -8.96 1.28 -2.53
CA GLU A 188 -9.99 0.53 -1.83
C GLU A 188 -10.05 -0.89 -2.39
N PHE A 189 -10.40 -1.88 -1.57
CA PHE A 189 -10.43 -3.28 -1.95
C PHE A 189 -11.86 -3.79 -1.99
N PHE A 190 -12.12 -4.60 -3.01
CA PHE A 190 -13.42 -5.20 -3.30
C PHE A 190 -13.28 -6.69 -3.56
N PRO A 191 -14.34 -7.49 -3.38
CA PRO A 191 -14.30 -8.92 -3.69
C PRO A 191 -14.10 -9.19 -5.20
N ASN A 192 -14.45 -8.25 -6.05
CA ASN A 192 -14.30 -8.34 -7.51
C ASN A 192 -14.32 -6.94 -8.17
N ALA A 193 -13.96 -6.88 -9.46
CA ALA A 193 -13.95 -5.65 -10.26
C ALA A 193 -15.23 -5.49 -11.12
N LYS A 194 -16.41 -5.88 -10.62
CA LYS A 194 -17.69 -5.67 -11.31
C LYS A 194 -18.07 -4.20 -11.32
N GLN A 195 -18.99 -3.83 -12.20
CA GLN A 195 -19.42 -2.45 -12.42
C GLN A 195 -19.97 -1.79 -11.14
N GLU A 196 -20.71 -2.53 -10.33
CA GLU A 196 -21.20 -2.06 -9.04
C GLU A 196 -20.06 -1.59 -8.12
N ASN A 197 -19.04 -2.42 -7.95
CA ASN A 197 -17.87 -2.07 -7.13
C ASN A 197 -17.06 -0.94 -7.76
N LEU A 198 -17.08 -0.80 -9.10
CA LEU A 198 -16.48 0.34 -9.78
C LEU A 198 -17.20 1.64 -9.40
N PHE A 199 -18.51 1.67 -9.42
CA PHE A 199 -19.29 2.85 -9.04
C PHE A 199 -19.05 3.24 -7.58
N ILE A 200 -19.11 2.26 -6.67
CA ILE A 200 -18.84 2.47 -5.24
C ILE A 200 -17.43 3.04 -5.04
N GLY A 201 -16.41 2.40 -5.60
CA GLY A 201 -15.03 2.85 -5.46
C GLY A 201 -14.78 4.23 -6.07
N MET A 202 -15.43 4.56 -7.18
CA MET A 202 -15.33 5.90 -7.77
C MET A 202 -16.04 6.94 -6.89
N ILE A 203 -17.21 6.66 -6.35
CA ILE A 203 -17.91 7.58 -5.44
C ILE A 203 -17.07 7.83 -4.20
N HIS A 204 -16.52 6.78 -3.57
CA HIS A 204 -15.68 6.93 -2.39
C HIS A 204 -14.39 7.71 -2.69
N ALA A 205 -13.76 7.46 -3.84
CA ALA A 205 -12.61 8.24 -4.27
C ALA A 205 -12.95 9.71 -4.51
N PHE A 206 -14.12 10.01 -5.11
CA PHE A 206 -14.57 11.38 -5.35
C PHE A 206 -14.95 12.10 -4.06
N LEU A 207 -15.47 11.41 -3.06
CA LEU A 207 -15.68 11.96 -1.72
C LEU A 207 -14.34 12.33 -1.06
N PHE A 208 -13.31 11.52 -1.29
CA PHE A 208 -11.98 11.72 -0.72
C PHE A 208 -11.16 12.78 -1.45
N MET A 209 -11.29 12.90 -2.77
CA MET A 209 -10.42 13.70 -3.63
C MET A 209 -11.14 14.80 -4.43
N GLY A 210 -12.48 14.90 -4.35
CA GLY A 210 -13.30 15.70 -5.27
C GLY A 210 -13.46 15.04 -6.64
N VAL A 211 -14.44 15.53 -7.42
CA VAL A 211 -14.74 15.04 -8.77
C VAL A 211 -13.86 15.78 -9.79
N PRO A 212 -12.97 15.09 -10.53
CA PRO A 212 -12.15 15.72 -11.54
C PRO A 212 -12.96 16.03 -12.80
N ARG A 213 -12.43 16.88 -13.67
CA ARG A 213 -13.02 17.07 -15.00
C ARG A 213 -12.96 15.78 -15.83
N HIS A 214 -11.86 15.03 -15.74
CA HIS A 214 -11.64 13.82 -16.53
C HIS A 214 -11.15 12.66 -15.66
N VAL A 215 -11.67 11.46 -15.93
CA VAL A 215 -11.11 10.20 -15.42
C VAL A 215 -10.47 9.42 -16.57
N LEU A 216 -9.19 9.15 -16.49
CA LEU A 216 -8.46 8.33 -17.45
C LEU A 216 -8.46 6.87 -16.99
N THR A 217 -8.97 5.98 -17.84
CA THR A 217 -9.00 4.54 -17.58
C THR A 217 -8.71 3.73 -18.84
N ASP A 218 -8.53 2.41 -18.71
CA ASP A 218 -8.44 1.53 -19.85
C ASP A 218 -9.81 1.09 -20.39
N ASN A 219 -9.80 0.30 -21.47
CA ASN A 219 -11.02 -0.17 -22.13
C ASN A 219 -11.65 -1.35 -21.38
N MET A 220 -11.99 -1.18 -20.10
CA MET A 220 -12.65 -2.24 -19.34
C MET A 220 -14.14 -2.39 -19.72
N LYS A 221 -14.66 -3.63 -19.67
CA LYS A 221 -16.04 -3.95 -20.05
C LYS A 221 -17.11 -3.27 -19.18
N SER A 222 -16.77 -2.89 -17.96
CA SER A 222 -17.66 -2.11 -17.08
C SER A 222 -17.79 -0.64 -17.49
N VAL A 223 -16.93 -0.14 -18.40
CA VAL A 223 -16.90 1.23 -18.88
C VAL A 223 -17.33 1.31 -20.34
N VAL A 224 -16.80 0.45 -21.20
CA VAL A 224 -17.09 0.46 -22.66
C VAL A 224 -17.48 -0.91 -23.14
N THR A 225 -18.45 -0.97 -24.05
CA THR A 225 -18.88 -2.19 -24.73
C THR A 225 -18.17 -2.42 -26.07
N GLY A 226 -17.68 -1.34 -26.69
CA GLY A 226 -17.00 -1.43 -27.98
C GLY A 226 -16.61 -0.05 -28.53
N ARG A 227 -16.38 0.00 -29.84
CA ARG A 227 -16.16 1.24 -30.57
C ARG A 227 -17.03 1.25 -31.82
N ASP A 228 -17.51 2.43 -32.20
CA ASP A 228 -18.26 2.61 -33.45
C ASP A 228 -17.34 2.56 -34.70
N ALA A 229 -17.94 2.72 -35.86
CA ALA A 229 -17.21 2.69 -37.14
C ALA A 229 -16.22 3.87 -37.30
N GLN A 230 -16.38 4.94 -36.53
CA GLN A 230 -15.51 6.12 -36.46
C GLN A 230 -14.44 6.01 -35.38
N GLY A 231 -14.48 4.92 -34.57
CA GLY A 231 -13.50 4.67 -33.51
C GLY A 231 -13.87 5.32 -32.17
N HIS A 232 -15.05 5.97 -32.04
CA HIS A 232 -15.51 6.50 -30.79
C HIS A 232 -15.94 5.40 -29.84
N PRO A 233 -15.77 5.57 -28.51
CA PRO A 233 -16.20 4.59 -27.54
C PRO A 233 -17.73 4.45 -27.53
N ILE A 234 -18.22 3.22 -27.48
CA ILE A 234 -19.60 2.91 -27.15
C ILE A 234 -19.64 2.62 -25.67
N TRP A 235 -20.17 3.56 -24.90
CA TRP A 235 -20.21 3.45 -23.45
C TRP A 235 -21.15 2.34 -22.99
N GLN A 236 -20.82 1.73 -21.88
CA GLN A 236 -21.77 0.92 -21.16
C GLN A 236 -22.88 1.85 -20.60
N LYS A 237 -24.16 1.51 -20.84
CA LYS A 237 -25.29 2.40 -20.60
C LYS A 237 -25.35 2.95 -19.17
N ASP A 238 -25.18 2.07 -18.16
CA ASP A 238 -25.25 2.50 -16.77
C ASP A 238 -24.04 3.36 -16.38
N TYR A 239 -22.87 3.11 -17.02
CA TYR A 239 -21.69 3.95 -16.82
C TYR A 239 -21.83 5.33 -17.45
N GLU A 240 -22.49 5.43 -18.59
CA GLU A 240 -22.79 6.71 -19.24
C GLU A 240 -23.73 7.57 -18.39
N ILE A 241 -24.78 6.95 -17.82
CA ILE A 241 -25.68 7.60 -16.86
C ILE A 241 -24.91 8.05 -15.61
N PHE A 242 -24.02 7.18 -15.09
CA PHE A 242 -23.19 7.47 -13.93
C PHE A 242 -22.26 8.68 -14.18
N MET A 243 -21.60 8.74 -15.35
CA MET A 243 -20.80 9.92 -15.74
C MET A 243 -21.62 11.19 -15.76
N GLY A 244 -22.83 11.13 -16.33
CA GLY A 244 -23.74 12.26 -16.40
C GLY A 244 -24.16 12.75 -15.03
N ASN A 245 -24.54 11.84 -14.14
CA ASN A 245 -24.99 12.16 -12.78
C ASN A 245 -23.89 12.81 -11.93
N LEU A 246 -22.62 12.37 -12.11
CA LEU A 246 -21.49 12.89 -11.36
C LEU A 246 -20.72 14.01 -12.09
N CYS A 247 -21.15 14.39 -13.28
CA CYS A 247 -20.61 15.52 -14.07
C CYS A 247 -19.10 15.42 -14.35
N PHE A 248 -18.60 14.25 -14.74
CA PHE A 248 -17.23 14.06 -15.19
C PHE A 248 -17.18 13.40 -16.58
N GLU A 249 -16.06 13.54 -17.28
CA GLU A 249 -15.81 12.89 -18.56
C GLU A 249 -14.82 11.74 -18.39
N THR A 250 -14.98 10.65 -19.16
CA THR A 250 -14.02 9.57 -19.20
C THR A 250 -13.16 9.64 -20.46
N LYS A 251 -11.85 9.61 -20.27
CA LYS A 251 -10.86 9.45 -21.34
C LYS A 251 -10.31 8.03 -21.32
N LEU A 252 -10.37 7.36 -22.47
CA LEU A 252 -9.83 6.00 -22.61
C LEU A 252 -8.38 6.04 -23.04
N CYS A 253 -7.56 5.19 -22.45
CA CYS A 253 -6.20 4.97 -22.90
C CYS A 253 -6.19 4.46 -24.35
N LYS A 254 -5.30 5.00 -25.18
CA LYS A 254 -5.10 4.49 -26.53
C LYS A 254 -4.54 3.07 -26.43
N PRO A 255 -5.10 2.09 -27.18
CA PRO A 255 -4.56 0.73 -27.20
C PRO A 255 -3.08 0.73 -27.56
N ARG A 256 -2.27 -0.05 -26.85
CA ARG A 256 -0.82 -0.20 -27.05
C ARG A 256 0.03 1.06 -26.82
N HIS A 257 -0.47 2.05 -26.08
CA HIS A 257 0.31 3.20 -25.62
C HIS A 257 0.49 3.16 -24.10
N PRO A 258 1.49 2.46 -23.56
CA PRO A 258 1.67 2.22 -22.12
C PRO A 258 2.02 3.49 -21.33
N PHE A 259 2.42 4.57 -22.00
CA PHE A 259 2.91 5.79 -21.34
C PHE A 259 1.81 6.65 -20.71
N THR A 260 0.55 6.48 -21.11
CA THR A 260 -0.56 7.32 -20.63
C THR A 260 -1.07 6.90 -19.25
N LYS A 261 -0.91 5.64 -18.84
CA LYS A 261 -1.46 5.07 -17.59
C LYS A 261 -0.39 4.84 -16.50
N GLY A 262 0.85 5.24 -16.73
CA GLY A 262 2.00 4.90 -15.88
C GLY A 262 1.92 5.40 -14.43
N ALA A 263 1.06 6.35 -14.07
CA ALA A 263 0.93 6.82 -12.69
C ALA A 263 0.12 5.83 -11.84
N VAL A 264 -1.05 5.41 -12.29
CA VAL A 264 -1.90 4.47 -11.54
C VAL A 264 -1.31 3.05 -11.55
N GLU A 265 -0.66 2.62 -12.63
CA GLU A 265 0.06 1.34 -12.66
C GLU A 265 1.19 1.30 -11.63
N ARG A 266 1.92 2.41 -11.44
CA ARG A 266 2.91 2.54 -10.38
C ARG A 266 2.26 2.54 -9.00
N LEU A 267 1.08 3.14 -8.83
CA LEU A 267 0.33 3.09 -7.58
C LEU A 267 -0.06 1.65 -7.25
N VAL A 268 -0.64 0.91 -8.19
CA VAL A 268 -1.00 -0.51 -7.99
C VAL A 268 0.24 -1.35 -7.65
N ARG A 269 1.36 -1.11 -8.32
CA ARG A 269 2.63 -1.76 -7.97
C ARG A 269 3.09 -1.38 -6.57
N PHE A 270 3.01 -0.11 -6.20
CA PHE A 270 3.39 0.38 -4.88
C PHE A 270 2.52 -0.22 -3.78
N VAL A 271 1.22 -0.42 -4.02
CA VAL A 271 0.34 -1.17 -3.11
C VAL A 271 0.87 -2.60 -2.90
N LYS A 272 1.23 -3.30 -3.98
CA LYS A 272 1.77 -4.66 -3.90
C LYS A 272 3.13 -4.76 -3.22
N GLU A 273 3.97 -3.74 -3.32
CA GLU A 273 5.35 -3.74 -2.84
C GLU A 273 5.53 -3.03 -1.47
N ASN A 274 4.55 -2.21 -1.05
CA ASN A 274 4.64 -1.42 0.17
C ASN A 274 3.46 -1.64 1.14
N PHE A 275 2.23 -1.58 0.64
CA PHE A 275 1.07 -1.68 1.52
C PHE A 275 0.82 -3.11 1.99
N LEU A 276 0.72 -4.08 1.07
CA LEU A 276 0.33 -5.45 1.39
C LEU A 276 1.41 -6.28 2.12
N PRO A 277 2.70 -6.16 1.81
CA PRO A 277 3.69 -7.06 2.35
C PRO A 277 3.77 -7.04 3.88
N GLY A 278 3.73 -8.24 4.49
CA GLY A 278 3.84 -8.42 5.93
C GLY A 278 2.60 -8.00 6.73
N ARG A 279 1.49 -7.70 6.06
CA ARG A 279 0.18 -7.45 6.71
C ARG A 279 -0.69 -8.68 6.59
N ILE A 280 -1.45 -8.94 7.63
CA ILE A 280 -2.47 -9.99 7.72
C ILE A 280 -3.82 -9.29 7.91
N PHE A 281 -4.84 -9.76 7.22
CA PHE A 281 -6.16 -9.15 7.25
C PHE A 281 -7.23 -10.22 7.47
N ASN A 282 -7.96 -10.13 8.55
CA ASN A 282 -9.00 -11.09 8.87
C ASN A 282 -10.25 -10.89 8.01
N GLU A 283 -10.49 -9.66 7.56
CA GLU A 283 -11.67 -9.33 6.74
C GLU A 283 -11.37 -8.18 5.77
N LEU A 284 -12.25 -8.03 4.77
CA LEU A 284 -12.15 -6.96 3.78
C LEU A 284 -12.26 -5.56 4.43
N THR A 285 -13.00 -5.45 5.52
CA THR A 285 -13.13 -4.22 6.30
C THR A 285 -11.80 -3.80 6.92
N ASP A 286 -11.07 -4.73 7.55
CA ASP A 286 -9.74 -4.46 8.11
C ASP A 286 -8.79 -3.98 7.04
N LEU A 287 -8.82 -4.66 5.88
CA LEU A 287 -8.00 -4.31 4.74
C LEU A 287 -8.28 -2.88 4.25
N ASN A 288 -9.56 -2.50 4.14
CA ASN A 288 -9.96 -1.16 3.71
C ASN A 288 -9.68 -0.10 4.76
N TYR A 289 -9.83 -0.42 6.02
CA TYR A 289 -9.47 0.46 7.12
C TYR A 289 -7.98 0.83 7.09
N GLU A 290 -7.12 -0.17 6.97
CA GLU A 290 -5.69 0.05 6.83
C GLU A 290 -5.31 0.72 5.50
N ALA A 291 -6.05 0.47 4.42
CA ALA A 291 -5.83 1.10 3.13
C ALA A 291 -6.04 2.63 3.18
N ILE A 292 -7.12 3.10 3.82
CA ILE A 292 -7.38 4.52 3.95
C ILE A 292 -6.36 5.22 4.87
N ARG A 293 -5.97 4.57 5.98
CA ARG A 293 -4.89 5.05 6.84
C ARG A 293 -3.57 5.19 6.08
N TRP A 294 -3.23 4.18 5.28
CA TRP A 294 -2.04 4.20 4.43
C TRP A 294 -2.13 5.31 3.38
N CYS A 295 -3.29 5.52 2.73
CA CYS A 295 -3.50 6.63 1.80
C CYS A 295 -3.21 7.97 2.48
N ASN A 296 -3.78 8.20 3.66
CA ASN A 296 -3.55 9.43 4.42
C ASN A 296 -2.07 9.62 4.76
N THR A 297 -1.41 8.58 5.26
CA THR A 297 0.03 8.62 5.55
C THR A 297 0.83 8.96 4.29
N GLN A 298 0.58 8.26 3.18
CA GLN A 298 1.32 8.46 1.94
C GLN A 298 1.02 9.80 1.26
N ASN A 299 -0.15 10.36 1.43
CA ASN A 299 -0.53 11.66 0.90
C ASN A 299 0.07 12.83 1.69
N ASN A 300 0.48 12.60 2.93
CA ASN A 300 1.13 13.59 3.80
C ASN A 300 2.67 13.52 3.77
N VAL A 301 3.27 12.67 2.92
CA VAL A 301 4.72 12.57 2.74
C VAL A 301 5.14 13.24 1.44
N TYR A 302 6.26 13.98 1.46
CA TYR A 302 6.83 14.59 0.28
C TYR A 302 7.14 13.57 -0.83
N HIS A 303 6.69 13.85 -2.03
CA HIS A 303 6.82 12.99 -3.20
C HIS A 303 7.72 13.62 -4.26
N ARG A 304 8.95 13.14 -4.37
CA ARG A 304 9.94 13.64 -5.34
C ARG A 304 9.46 13.64 -6.80
N ALA A 305 8.58 12.71 -7.17
CA ALA A 305 8.10 12.60 -8.57
C ALA A 305 7.17 13.73 -9.00
N VAL A 306 6.47 14.35 -8.04
CA VAL A 306 5.54 15.48 -8.24
C VAL A 306 6.03 16.75 -7.53
N ASP A 307 7.17 16.66 -6.82
CA ASP A 307 7.85 17.76 -6.13
C ASP A 307 6.95 18.48 -5.12
N CYS A 308 6.14 17.73 -4.39
CA CYS A 308 5.23 18.28 -3.38
C CYS A 308 4.82 17.24 -2.34
N VAL A 309 4.19 17.67 -1.25
CA VAL A 309 3.33 16.87 -0.40
C VAL A 309 1.97 16.78 -1.09
N PRO A 310 1.51 15.58 -1.51
CA PRO A 310 0.27 15.45 -2.29
C PRO A 310 -0.94 16.12 -1.65
N ASN A 311 -1.14 15.91 -0.34
CA ASN A 311 -2.29 16.45 0.38
C ASN A 311 -2.29 17.99 0.39
N ASP A 312 -1.16 18.64 0.67
CA ASP A 312 -1.06 20.09 0.72
C ASP A 312 -1.38 20.70 -0.64
N LYS A 313 -0.77 20.17 -1.71
CA LYS A 313 -1.01 20.64 -3.07
C LYS A 313 -2.43 20.32 -3.55
N HIS A 314 -2.97 19.19 -3.12
CA HIS A 314 -4.35 18.81 -3.47
C HIS A 314 -5.35 19.78 -2.87
N MET A 315 -5.23 20.08 -1.59
CA MET A 315 -6.15 21.00 -0.90
C MET A 315 -6.01 22.44 -1.37
N SER A 316 -4.79 22.90 -1.64
CA SER A 316 -4.54 24.30 -2.04
C SER A 316 -4.85 24.59 -3.51
N GLU A 317 -4.66 23.61 -4.41
CA GLU A 317 -4.78 23.84 -5.86
C GLU A 317 -5.88 22.95 -6.48
N CYS A 318 -5.82 21.62 -6.30
CA CYS A 318 -6.69 20.73 -7.06
C CYS A 318 -8.15 20.78 -6.61
N MET A 319 -8.43 20.87 -5.31
CA MET A 319 -9.80 20.95 -4.79
C MET A 319 -10.53 22.23 -5.22
N CYS A 320 -9.81 23.32 -5.50
CA CYS A 320 -10.41 24.55 -6.02
C CYS A 320 -10.96 24.39 -7.44
N HIS A 321 -10.52 23.38 -8.17
CA HIS A 321 -10.93 23.09 -9.56
C HIS A 321 -11.72 21.80 -9.70
N ALA A 322 -11.74 20.96 -8.68
CA ALA A 322 -12.58 19.77 -8.61
C ALA A 322 -14.00 20.14 -8.13
N SER A 323 -15.01 19.47 -8.65
CA SER A 323 -16.38 19.62 -8.14
C SER A 323 -16.52 18.86 -6.82
N VAL A 324 -17.25 19.43 -5.89
CA VAL A 324 -17.64 18.71 -4.66
C VAL A 324 -18.77 17.76 -5.00
N LEU A 325 -18.63 16.51 -4.57
CA LEU A 325 -19.70 15.53 -4.73
C LEU A 325 -20.80 15.81 -3.69
N GLU A 326 -21.97 16.19 -4.17
CA GLU A 326 -23.12 16.39 -3.32
C GLU A 326 -23.82 15.05 -3.02
N ASN A 327 -24.33 14.90 -1.80
CA ASN A 327 -25.13 13.73 -1.42
C ASN A 327 -26.51 13.85 -2.06
N THR A 328 -26.68 13.25 -3.23
CA THR A 328 -27.96 13.22 -3.95
C THR A 328 -28.62 11.85 -3.81
N HIS A 329 -29.94 11.83 -4.01
CA HIS A 329 -30.73 10.59 -4.00
C HIS A 329 -30.20 9.57 -5.04
N GLU A 330 -29.71 10.05 -6.19
CA GLU A 330 -29.12 9.20 -7.23
C GLU A 330 -27.86 8.47 -6.73
N LEU A 331 -27.03 9.11 -5.90
CA LEU A 331 -25.84 8.44 -5.33
C LEU A 331 -26.22 7.29 -4.41
N SER A 332 -27.30 7.42 -3.66
CA SER A 332 -27.78 6.36 -2.79
C SER A 332 -28.11 5.07 -3.55
N TYR A 333 -28.59 5.17 -4.79
CA TYR A 333 -28.86 4.00 -5.63
C TYR A 333 -27.58 3.24 -6.02
N TYR A 334 -26.48 3.94 -6.26
CA TYR A 334 -25.20 3.29 -6.56
C TYR A 334 -24.56 2.67 -5.32
N LEU A 335 -24.70 3.32 -4.16
CA LEU A 335 -24.14 2.83 -2.89
C LEU A 335 -25.02 1.76 -2.24
N CYS A 336 -26.31 1.70 -2.61
CA CYS A 336 -27.29 0.75 -2.11
C CYS A 336 -27.94 -0.02 -3.28
N PRO A 337 -27.19 -0.90 -3.97
CA PRO A 337 -27.68 -1.59 -5.17
C PRO A 337 -28.81 -2.55 -4.88
N GLU A 338 -29.68 -2.71 -5.88
CA GLU A 338 -30.82 -3.63 -5.83
C GLU A 338 -30.37 -5.10 -5.91
N ARG A 339 -31.08 -5.95 -5.18
CA ARG A 339 -30.90 -7.42 -5.20
C ARG A 339 -32.25 -8.10 -5.31
N THR A 340 -32.26 -9.19 -6.09
CA THR A 340 -33.42 -10.09 -6.13
C THR A 340 -33.37 -11.06 -4.96
N ILE A 341 -34.47 -11.22 -4.28
CA ILE A 341 -34.65 -12.20 -3.21
C ILE A 341 -34.96 -13.55 -3.85
N SER A 342 -34.18 -14.58 -3.50
CA SER A 342 -34.41 -15.95 -3.98
C SER A 342 -35.68 -16.55 -3.35
N PHE A 343 -36.22 -17.64 -3.94
CA PHE A 343 -37.43 -18.30 -3.46
C PHE A 343 -37.31 -18.80 -2.01
N ASP A 344 -36.09 -19.06 -1.54
CA ASP A 344 -35.76 -19.52 -0.18
C ASP A 344 -35.44 -18.35 0.77
N GLY A 345 -35.73 -17.12 0.38
CA GLY A 345 -35.63 -15.93 1.22
C GLY A 345 -34.21 -15.41 1.43
N PHE A 346 -33.31 -15.55 0.44
CA PHE A 346 -31.95 -15.03 0.52
C PHE A 346 -31.66 -14.00 -0.56
N VAL A 347 -30.76 -13.09 -0.24
CA VAL A 347 -30.07 -12.22 -1.21
C VAL A 347 -28.61 -12.62 -1.30
N SER A 348 -28.03 -12.50 -2.50
CA SER A 348 -26.63 -12.75 -2.73
C SER A 348 -25.83 -11.45 -2.66
N TYR A 349 -24.81 -11.40 -1.81
CA TYR A 349 -23.88 -10.30 -1.69
C TYR A 349 -22.47 -10.83 -1.47
N GLU A 350 -21.48 -10.33 -2.22
CA GLU A 350 -20.07 -10.73 -2.13
C GLU A 350 -19.79 -12.25 -2.13
N GLY A 351 -20.62 -13.01 -2.86
CA GLY A 351 -20.50 -14.46 -2.97
C GLY A 351 -21.01 -15.25 -1.78
N ARG A 352 -21.74 -14.61 -0.88
CA ARG A 352 -22.44 -15.21 0.26
C ARG A 352 -23.94 -14.91 0.18
N ARG A 353 -24.76 -15.74 0.81
CA ARG A 353 -26.21 -15.54 0.89
C ARG A 353 -26.61 -15.05 2.28
N PHE A 354 -27.49 -14.06 2.31
CA PHE A 354 -27.98 -13.40 3.52
C PHE A 354 -29.50 -13.47 3.55
N GLY A 355 -30.06 -13.93 4.67
CA GLY A 355 -31.47 -14.13 4.85
C GLY A 355 -32.27 -12.82 4.93
N VAL A 356 -33.45 -12.83 4.36
CA VAL A 356 -34.42 -11.74 4.43
C VAL A 356 -35.64 -12.21 5.22
N PRO A 357 -36.22 -11.39 6.10
CA PRO A 357 -37.38 -11.78 6.89
C PRO A 357 -38.57 -12.19 6.01
N TYR A 358 -39.26 -13.28 6.39
CA TYR A 358 -40.37 -13.85 5.61
C TYR A 358 -41.56 -12.90 5.44
N TRP A 359 -41.74 -11.97 6.35
CA TRP A 359 -42.84 -10.98 6.28
C TRP A 359 -42.61 -9.91 5.21
N TYR A 360 -41.41 -9.79 4.66
CA TYR A 360 -41.14 -8.94 3.52
C TYR A 360 -41.43 -9.70 2.23
N THR A 361 -42.49 -9.31 1.55
CA THR A 361 -43.07 -10.06 0.41
C THR A 361 -42.66 -9.53 -0.96
N GLU A 362 -41.95 -8.41 -1.03
CA GLU A 362 -41.44 -7.89 -2.31
C GLU A 362 -40.34 -8.80 -2.86
N LYS A 363 -40.19 -8.79 -4.20
CA LYS A 363 -39.21 -9.64 -4.89
C LYS A 363 -37.79 -9.08 -4.87
N THR A 364 -37.65 -7.80 -4.57
CA THR A 364 -36.36 -7.10 -4.56
C THR A 364 -36.16 -6.35 -3.26
N CYS A 365 -34.92 -6.15 -2.91
CA CYS A 365 -34.50 -5.36 -1.78
C CYS A 365 -33.21 -4.61 -2.16
N ARG A 366 -32.76 -3.71 -1.32
CA ARG A 366 -31.47 -3.02 -1.51
C ARG A 366 -30.48 -3.41 -0.44
N VAL A 367 -29.19 -3.41 -0.79
CA VAL A 367 -28.14 -3.82 0.13
C VAL A 367 -27.04 -2.76 0.20
N MET A 368 -26.57 -2.48 1.40
CA MET A 368 -25.44 -1.59 1.62
C MET A 368 -24.55 -2.20 2.67
N ARG A 369 -23.26 -2.22 2.41
CA ARG A 369 -22.26 -2.62 3.39
C ARG A 369 -21.66 -1.38 4.04
N ASP A 370 -21.65 -1.36 5.37
CA ASP A 370 -20.91 -0.41 6.17
C ASP A 370 -20.02 -1.18 7.16
N GLY A 371 -18.74 -1.13 6.94
CA GLY A 371 -17.77 -1.89 7.71
C GLY A 371 -18.08 -3.40 7.73
N TYR A 372 -18.31 -3.93 8.91
CA TYR A 372 -18.65 -5.35 9.15
C TYR A 372 -20.13 -5.68 8.99
N ILE A 373 -20.97 -4.70 8.73
CA ILE A 373 -22.42 -4.88 8.72
C ILE A 373 -22.96 -4.73 7.30
N LEU A 374 -23.75 -5.71 6.86
CA LEU A 374 -24.59 -5.61 5.68
C LEU A 374 -25.99 -5.21 6.14
N TYR A 375 -26.45 -4.07 5.67
CA TYR A 375 -27.81 -3.60 5.81
C TYR A 375 -28.62 -4.08 4.61
N ILE A 376 -29.75 -4.68 4.86
CA ILE A 376 -30.74 -5.03 3.83
C ILE A 376 -31.93 -4.12 4.03
N TYR A 377 -32.19 -3.30 3.03
CA TYR A 377 -33.29 -2.34 3.00
C TYR A 377 -34.48 -2.87 2.14
N ASP A 378 -35.63 -2.26 2.30
CA ASP A 378 -36.72 -2.45 1.36
C ASP A 378 -36.31 -1.99 -0.06
N SER A 379 -37.19 -2.23 -1.06
CA SER A 379 -36.93 -1.90 -2.47
C SER A 379 -36.69 -0.40 -2.72
N ARG A 380 -37.21 0.46 -1.85
CA ARG A 380 -37.11 1.93 -1.92
C ARG A 380 -35.95 2.48 -1.08
N ALA A 381 -35.18 1.63 -0.40
CA ALA A 381 -34.15 2.00 0.57
C ALA A 381 -34.68 2.91 1.70
N SER A 382 -35.96 2.80 2.04
CA SER A 382 -36.60 3.66 3.04
C SER A 382 -36.54 3.07 4.46
N ARG A 383 -36.37 1.76 4.59
CA ARG A 383 -36.37 1.06 5.88
C ARG A 383 -35.39 -0.12 5.87
N VAL A 384 -34.62 -0.26 6.94
CA VAL A 384 -33.80 -1.46 7.18
C VAL A 384 -34.74 -2.62 7.54
N LEU A 385 -34.63 -3.72 6.80
CA LEU A 385 -35.37 -4.96 7.06
C LEU A 385 -34.60 -5.83 8.06
N VAL A 386 -33.31 -5.97 7.86
CA VAL A 386 -32.42 -6.80 8.66
C VAL A 386 -30.97 -6.38 8.47
N THR A 387 -30.13 -6.69 9.44
CA THR A 387 -28.68 -6.53 9.38
C THR A 387 -27.96 -7.86 9.55
N HIS A 388 -26.84 -8.04 8.88
CA HIS A 388 -25.98 -9.22 9.00
C HIS A 388 -24.53 -8.84 9.17
N ASN A 389 -23.76 -9.68 9.86
CA ASN A 389 -22.31 -9.54 9.90
C ASN A 389 -21.68 -10.13 8.61
N VAL A 390 -20.85 -9.36 7.95
CA VAL A 390 -20.09 -9.78 6.77
C VAL A 390 -18.70 -10.23 7.20
N THR A 391 -18.34 -11.43 6.79
CA THR A 391 -17.04 -12.05 7.07
C THR A 391 -16.56 -12.75 5.80
N TRP A 392 -15.31 -13.23 5.76
CA TRP A 392 -14.79 -14.08 4.68
C TRP A 392 -15.55 -15.41 4.51
N SER A 393 -16.35 -15.81 5.51
CA SER A 393 -17.17 -17.02 5.45
C SER A 393 -18.11 -17.00 4.27
N ARG A 394 -18.20 -18.12 3.55
CA ARG A 394 -19.17 -18.31 2.45
C ARG A 394 -20.45 -19.05 2.90
N LYS A 395 -20.55 -19.37 4.19
CA LYS A 395 -21.76 -20.01 4.73
C LYS A 395 -22.91 -19.01 4.71
N ASP A 396 -24.13 -19.53 4.47
CA ASP A 396 -25.35 -18.73 4.51
C ASP A 396 -25.52 -18.06 5.88
N SER A 397 -25.97 -16.81 5.87
CA SER A 397 -26.28 -16.06 7.08
C SER A 397 -27.81 -15.95 7.21
N PHE A 398 -28.34 -16.60 8.22
CA PHE A 398 -29.79 -16.58 8.48
C PHE A 398 -30.17 -15.40 9.37
N CYS A 399 -31.37 -14.86 9.18
CA CYS A 399 -31.95 -13.90 10.11
C CYS A 399 -33.01 -14.60 11.02
N LYS A 400 -33.33 -13.93 12.14
CA LYS A 400 -34.27 -14.50 13.14
C LYS A 400 -35.62 -14.85 12.54
N ASP A 401 -36.16 -14.02 11.67
CA ASP A 401 -37.49 -14.14 11.09
C ASP A 401 -37.45 -14.56 9.61
N GLN A 402 -36.51 -15.40 9.22
CA GLN A 402 -36.37 -15.79 7.81
C GLN A 402 -37.49 -16.70 7.32
N TYR A 403 -38.01 -17.55 8.18
CA TYR A 403 -39.10 -18.49 7.86
C TYR A 403 -40.25 -18.29 8.82
N ALA A 404 -41.48 -18.39 8.29
CA ALA A 404 -42.69 -18.36 9.11
C ALA A 404 -42.64 -19.52 10.12
N THR A 405 -42.70 -19.20 11.39
CA THR A 405 -43.00 -20.21 12.41
C THR A 405 -44.48 -20.59 12.30
N THR A 406 -44.79 -21.88 12.47
CA THR A 406 -46.14 -22.42 12.37
C THR A 406 -47.12 -21.91 13.46
N GLN A 407 -46.66 -21.02 14.34
CA GLN A 407 -47.49 -20.30 15.31
C GLN A 407 -47.37 -18.81 15.03
N PRO A 408 -48.53 -18.10 14.82
CA PRO A 408 -48.52 -16.65 14.69
C PRO A 408 -48.21 -16.02 16.05
N GLU A 409 -46.95 -15.65 16.29
CA GLU A 409 -46.63 -14.65 17.32
C GLU A 409 -47.13 -13.30 16.83
N GLU A 410 -47.86 -12.57 17.69
CA GLU A 410 -48.34 -11.22 17.40
C GLU A 410 -47.18 -10.32 16.98
N TYR A 411 -47.28 -9.74 15.80
CA TYR A 411 -46.23 -8.84 15.26
C TYR A 411 -46.11 -7.60 16.15
N PRO A 412 -44.94 -7.22 16.57
CA PRO A 412 -44.71 -5.92 17.19
C PRO A 412 -45.01 -4.83 16.17
N THR A 413 -46.10 -4.09 16.40
CA THR A 413 -46.57 -2.95 15.57
C THR A 413 -45.78 -1.68 15.78
N SER A 414 -44.63 -1.75 16.42
CA SER A 414 -43.73 -0.60 16.65
C SER A 414 -42.40 -0.78 15.93
N PRO A 415 -41.89 0.26 15.24
CA PRO A 415 -40.56 0.22 14.70
C PRO A 415 -39.61 0.02 15.87
N VAL A 416 -38.85 -1.07 15.85
CA VAL A 416 -37.76 -1.29 16.81
C VAL A 416 -36.74 -0.22 16.53
N ASN A 417 -36.70 0.79 17.38
CA ASN A 417 -35.60 1.75 17.43
C ASN A 417 -34.33 0.98 17.86
N ILE A 418 -33.67 0.35 16.92
CA ILE A 418 -32.34 -0.22 17.15
C ILE A 418 -31.40 0.99 17.28
N ARG A 419 -31.22 1.46 18.52
CA ARG A 419 -30.06 2.28 18.83
C ARG A 419 -28.84 1.40 18.63
N ILE A 420 -28.27 1.45 17.44
CA ILE A 420 -26.94 0.93 17.17
C ILE A 420 -26.02 1.70 18.13
N LYS A 421 -25.49 1.01 19.14
CA LYS A 421 -24.32 1.54 19.85
C LYS A 421 -23.25 1.69 18.77
N GLN A 422 -23.07 2.91 18.30
CA GLN A 422 -21.88 3.26 17.55
C GLN A 422 -20.71 2.88 18.46
N ILE A 423 -20.04 1.78 18.12
CA ILE A 423 -18.66 1.59 18.54
C ILE A 423 -17.96 2.70 17.79
N ALA A 424 -17.71 3.81 18.47
CA ALA A 424 -16.95 4.90 17.88
C ALA A 424 -15.67 4.30 17.32
N PRO A 425 -15.45 4.36 16.01
CA PRO A 425 -14.13 4.06 15.48
C PRO A 425 -13.17 5.04 16.18
N PRO A 426 -11.94 4.64 16.47
CA PRO A 426 -10.95 5.57 16.94
C PRO A 426 -10.95 6.76 15.99
N GLU A 427 -10.94 7.99 16.48
CA GLU A 427 -11.05 9.29 15.80
C GLU A 427 -10.48 9.28 14.36
N TYR A 428 -11.23 8.73 13.45
CA TYR A 428 -10.85 8.58 12.07
C TYR A 428 -12.01 9.09 11.22
N ASP A 429 -11.81 10.30 10.69
CA ASP A 429 -12.68 10.85 9.64
C ASP A 429 -12.45 10.04 8.35
N SER A 430 -13.02 8.84 8.27
CA SER A 430 -13.22 8.21 6.98
C SER A 430 -14.20 9.12 6.24
N GLY A 431 -13.96 9.44 4.98
CA GLY A 431 -14.92 10.19 4.17
C GLY A 431 -16.34 9.59 4.18
N PHE A 432 -16.50 8.39 4.71
CA PHE A 432 -17.73 7.68 5.01
C PHE A 432 -18.58 8.32 6.10
N SER A 433 -17.97 8.94 7.14
CA SER A 433 -18.70 9.64 8.20
C SER A 433 -19.44 10.89 7.70
N ARG A 434 -19.06 11.38 6.51
CA ARG A 434 -19.75 12.49 5.83
C ARG A 434 -21.01 12.05 5.09
N PHE A 435 -21.20 10.74 4.86
CA PHE A 435 -22.37 10.16 4.24
C PHE A 435 -23.36 9.77 5.32
N ASN A 436 -24.12 10.74 5.80
CA ASN A 436 -25.22 10.46 6.72
C ASN A 436 -26.44 10.01 5.92
N PHE A 437 -26.51 8.70 5.64
CA PHE A 437 -27.64 8.08 4.91
C PHE A 437 -28.97 8.32 5.61
N GLU A 438 -28.97 8.46 6.94
CA GLU A 438 -30.19 8.71 7.69
C GLU A 438 -30.79 10.08 7.39
N GLU A 439 -29.98 11.13 7.22
CA GLU A 439 -30.49 12.48 6.89
C GLU A 439 -30.95 12.60 5.44
N GLY A 440 -30.33 11.86 4.51
CA GLY A 440 -30.71 11.90 3.09
C GLY A 440 -31.98 11.13 2.77
N MET A 441 -32.39 10.17 3.61
CA MET A 441 -33.58 9.34 3.39
C MET A 441 -34.86 9.89 4.05
N TYR A 442 -34.75 10.81 5.01
CA TYR A 442 -35.91 11.31 5.78
C TYR A 442 -36.40 12.72 5.37
N ASN A 443 -35.66 13.42 4.50
CA ASN A 443 -35.98 14.80 4.09
C ASN A 443 -36.45 14.92 2.64
N GLY A 444 -37.07 13.84 2.07
CA GLY A 444 -37.66 13.84 0.75
C GLY A 444 -39.16 13.57 0.81
#